data_9fc1b46a68112626a8fabc955a326910
#
_entry.id   9fc1b46a68112626a8fabc955a326910
#
_cell.length_a   1.000
_cell.length_b   1.000
_cell.length_c   1.000
_cell.angle_alpha   90.00
_cell.angle_beta   90.00
_cell.angle_gamma   90.00
#
_symmetry.space_group_name_H-M   'P 1'
#
loop_
_entity.id
_entity.type
_entity.pdbx_description
1 polymer ?
#
loop_
_entity_poly.entity_id
_entity_poly.type
_entity_poly.pdbx_seq_one_letter_code
_entity_poly.pdbx_strand_id
1 'polypeptide(L)'
;QDGRIAEVTEGLQAPAHETVDAGGLLVSPPFVDAHFHMDSTLSYGQPRVNESGTLLEGIALWGELKPTLTHEAIVERALRYCDMAVARGLLAIRSHVDTSHPSLLPVQALLDVKQRVAPYLDLQLVAFPQDGVLRAPGGLDNLKRALDMGVDVVGGIPHFERTMAQGAESVKILCELAAERGKRVDMHCDESDDPHSRHVETLAFETQRLGLHGRVTGSHLTSMHSMDNYYVSKLIPLMAEADLGVVANPLINITLQGRHDTYPKRRGMTRVPELMAAGLTVAFGHDCVLDPWYSGGSADMLEAAHMGLHVGQMTSQAGMRQCFDAVTVNPARLLGLEGYGL
;
A
#
# COMPACT_ATOMS: atom_id res chain seq x y z
N GLN A 1 -26.12 -3.23 16.50
CA GLN A 1 -26.89 -4.47 16.52
C GLN A 1 -26.22 -5.46 15.55
N ASP A 2 -25.94 -6.68 16.00
CA ASP A 2 -25.33 -7.74 15.18
C ASP A 2 -24.01 -7.31 14.47
N GLY A 3 -23.17 -6.58 15.20
CA GLY A 3 -21.89 -6.06 14.67
C GLY A 3 -22.04 -4.87 13.70
N ARG A 4 -23.24 -4.31 13.57
CA ARG A 4 -23.52 -3.15 12.70
C ARG A 4 -24.04 -1.97 13.49
N ILE A 5 -23.75 -0.76 12.99
CA ILE A 5 -24.33 0.47 13.49
C ILE A 5 -25.82 0.48 13.11
N ALA A 6 -26.69 0.52 14.11
CA ALA A 6 -28.13 0.51 13.90
C ALA A 6 -28.69 1.93 13.69
N GLU A 7 -28.14 2.93 14.42
CA GLU A 7 -28.63 4.30 14.36
C GLU A 7 -27.54 5.28 14.79
N VAL A 8 -27.51 6.46 14.17
CA VAL A 8 -26.69 7.60 14.55
C VAL A 8 -27.60 8.81 14.59
N THR A 9 -27.88 9.34 15.79
CA THR A 9 -28.76 10.51 15.97
C THR A 9 -28.43 11.26 17.25
N GLU A 10 -28.81 12.56 17.31
CA GLU A 10 -28.72 13.34 18.53
C GLU A 10 -29.77 12.88 19.54
N GLY A 11 -29.39 12.77 20.82
CA GLY A 11 -30.31 12.48 21.93
C GLY A 11 -30.95 11.09 21.89
N LEU A 12 -30.29 10.11 21.28
CA LEU A 12 -30.75 8.72 21.20
C LEU A 12 -31.09 8.18 22.60
N GLN A 13 -32.32 7.68 22.76
CA GLN A 13 -32.85 7.08 23.99
C GLN A 13 -33.24 5.62 23.73
N ALA A 14 -32.25 4.80 23.35
CA ALA A 14 -32.47 3.38 23.07
C ALA A 14 -31.99 2.52 24.27
N PRO A 15 -32.67 1.40 24.58
CA PRO A 15 -32.15 0.42 25.53
C PRO A 15 -30.82 -0.15 25.02
N ALA A 16 -29.80 -0.18 25.87
CA ALA A 16 -28.49 -0.74 25.54
C ALA A 16 -28.02 -1.70 26.63
N HIS A 17 -27.25 -2.71 26.27
CA HIS A 17 -26.59 -3.58 27.23
C HIS A 17 -25.43 -2.86 27.92
N GLU A 18 -24.77 -1.97 27.17
CA GLU A 18 -23.64 -1.16 27.62
C GLU A 18 -23.73 0.23 27.01
N THR A 19 -23.33 1.24 27.76
CA THR A 19 -23.23 2.62 27.31
C THR A 19 -21.82 3.12 27.55
N VAL A 20 -21.16 3.61 26.50
CA VAL A 20 -19.83 4.21 26.56
C VAL A 20 -19.97 5.70 26.33
N ASP A 21 -19.58 6.51 27.32
CA ASP A 21 -19.47 7.96 27.17
C ASP A 21 -18.12 8.32 26.55
N ALA A 22 -18.14 8.81 25.33
CA ALA A 22 -16.93 9.24 24.63
C ALA A 22 -16.40 10.60 25.14
N GLY A 23 -17.08 11.27 26.09
CA GLY A 23 -16.62 12.53 26.69
C GLY A 23 -16.35 13.67 25.70
N GLY A 24 -17.08 13.71 24.58
CA GLY A 24 -16.87 14.68 23.49
C GLY A 24 -15.73 14.33 22.52
N LEU A 25 -15.14 13.15 22.62
CA LEU A 25 -14.16 12.65 21.67
C LEU A 25 -14.83 12.25 20.35
N LEU A 26 -14.09 12.38 19.25
CA LEU A 26 -14.50 11.88 17.95
C LEU A 26 -14.52 10.35 17.93
N VAL A 27 -15.65 9.77 17.53
CA VAL A 27 -15.77 8.35 17.23
C VAL A 27 -15.73 8.18 15.70
N SER A 28 -14.88 7.32 15.24
CA SER A 28 -14.68 7.06 13.80
C SER A 28 -14.66 5.56 13.51
N PRO A 29 -14.83 5.15 12.24
CA PRO A 29 -14.45 3.79 11.84
C PRO A 29 -12.98 3.52 12.17
N PRO A 30 -12.57 2.25 12.32
CA PRO A 30 -11.17 1.91 12.54
C PRO A 30 -10.29 2.35 11.36
N PHE A 31 -9.01 2.58 11.61
CA PHE A 31 -8.06 2.86 10.55
C PHE A 31 -7.81 1.63 9.67
N VAL A 32 -7.47 1.90 8.42
CA VAL A 32 -7.09 0.88 7.43
C VAL A 32 -5.79 1.30 6.77
N ASP A 33 -4.81 0.41 6.73
CA ASP A 33 -3.56 0.61 6.00
C ASP A 33 -3.62 -0.13 4.66
N ALA A 34 -3.61 0.64 3.57
CA ALA A 34 -3.74 0.08 2.22
C ALA A 34 -2.41 -0.44 1.65
N HIS A 35 -1.28 -0.17 2.30
CA HIS A 35 0.04 -0.54 1.79
C HIS A 35 1.07 -0.66 2.90
N PHE A 36 1.54 -1.88 3.12
CA PHE A 36 2.50 -2.21 4.16
C PHE A 36 3.42 -3.39 3.75
N HIS A 37 4.57 -3.54 4.43
CA HIS A 37 5.51 -4.66 4.27
C HIS A 37 5.74 -5.38 5.60
N MET A 38 4.84 -6.33 5.91
CA MET A 38 4.86 -7.01 7.21
C MET A 38 5.99 -8.03 7.35
N ASP A 39 6.49 -8.56 6.25
CA ASP A 39 7.62 -9.50 6.24
C ASP A 39 8.95 -8.85 6.60
N SER A 40 9.14 -7.56 6.29
CA SER A 40 10.34 -6.79 6.61
C SER A 40 10.23 -5.96 7.88
N THR A 41 9.02 -5.70 8.38
CA THR A 41 8.81 -4.80 9.53
C THR A 41 9.62 -5.18 10.76
N LEU A 42 10.02 -4.19 11.56
CA LEU A 42 10.78 -4.34 12.81
C LEU A 42 12.14 -5.06 12.63
N SER A 43 12.73 -4.98 11.45
CA SER A 43 14.06 -5.52 11.15
C SER A 43 15.15 -4.44 10.98
N TYR A 44 14.86 -3.18 11.31
CA TYR A 44 15.80 -2.08 11.22
C TYR A 44 17.16 -2.42 11.84
N GLY A 45 18.24 -2.06 11.13
CA GLY A 45 19.61 -2.35 11.57
C GLY A 45 20.11 -3.75 11.24
N GLN A 46 19.30 -4.58 10.56
CA GLN A 46 19.68 -5.93 10.16
C GLN A 46 19.75 -6.03 8.63
N PRO A 47 20.86 -6.58 8.08
CA PRO A 47 22.15 -6.91 8.73
C PRO A 47 22.95 -5.64 9.08
N ARG A 48 22.59 -4.50 8.54
CA ARG A 48 23.18 -3.17 8.75
C ARG A 48 22.15 -2.07 8.50
N VAL A 49 22.53 -0.81 8.75
CA VAL A 49 21.66 0.35 8.52
C VAL A 49 21.76 0.82 7.06
N ASN A 50 20.66 1.34 6.52
CA ASN A 50 20.64 2.06 5.24
C ASN A 50 21.22 3.47 5.44
N GLU A 51 22.48 3.66 5.07
CA GLU A 51 23.20 4.91 5.29
C GLU A 51 22.90 5.96 4.22
N SER A 52 22.65 5.55 2.97
CA SER A 52 22.31 6.49 1.90
C SER A 52 20.86 6.99 1.97
N GLY A 53 20.00 6.25 2.64
CA GLY A 53 18.55 6.47 2.66
C GLY A 53 17.90 6.35 1.29
N THR A 54 18.49 5.57 0.39
CA THR A 54 17.94 5.34 -0.96
C THR A 54 17.10 4.07 -1.02
N LEU A 55 16.12 4.03 -1.94
CA LEU A 55 15.34 2.84 -2.25
C LEU A 55 16.26 1.66 -2.63
N LEU A 56 17.25 1.89 -3.47
CA LEU A 56 18.13 0.83 -3.98
C LEU A 56 19.01 0.22 -2.90
N GLU A 57 19.47 1.00 -1.91
CA GLU A 57 20.19 0.44 -0.77
C GLU A 57 19.26 -0.38 0.11
N GLY A 58 18.02 0.05 0.32
CA GLY A 58 17.02 -0.73 1.03
C GLY A 58 16.76 -2.09 0.37
N ILE A 59 16.63 -2.12 -0.97
CA ILE A 59 16.48 -3.38 -1.74
C ILE A 59 17.73 -4.27 -1.58
N ALA A 60 18.93 -3.69 -1.63
CA ALA A 60 20.16 -4.45 -1.43
C ALA A 60 20.24 -5.05 -0.02
N LEU A 61 19.92 -4.26 1.02
CA LEU A 61 19.84 -4.72 2.41
C LEU A 61 18.83 -5.86 2.60
N TRP A 62 17.66 -5.75 1.99
CA TRP A 62 16.67 -6.82 2.01
C TRP A 62 17.21 -8.09 1.35
N GLY A 63 17.93 -7.95 0.23
CA GLY A 63 18.64 -9.07 -0.42
C GLY A 63 19.69 -9.71 0.47
N GLU A 64 20.41 -8.93 1.27
CA GLU A 64 21.39 -9.43 2.26
C GLU A 64 20.70 -10.12 3.45
N LEU A 65 19.53 -9.63 3.87
CA LEU A 65 18.77 -10.16 5.01
C LEU A 65 18.01 -11.45 4.67
N LYS A 66 17.41 -11.55 3.47
CA LYS A 66 16.57 -12.68 3.04
C LYS A 66 17.15 -14.07 3.36
N PRO A 67 18.44 -14.36 3.09
CA PRO A 67 19.01 -15.70 3.37
C PRO A 67 19.08 -16.08 4.84
N THR A 68 18.95 -15.10 5.75
CA THR A 68 19.06 -15.33 7.20
C THR A 68 17.69 -15.40 7.89
N LEU A 69 16.61 -15.15 7.15
CA LEU A 69 15.25 -15.15 7.70
C LEU A 69 14.82 -16.57 8.09
N THR A 70 14.11 -16.65 9.21
CA THR A 70 13.38 -17.85 9.62
C THR A 70 11.89 -17.57 9.70
N HIS A 71 11.08 -18.61 9.58
CA HIS A 71 9.62 -18.52 9.73
C HIS A 71 9.24 -17.87 11.07
N GLU A 72 9.85 -18.34 12.15
CA GLU A 72 9.58 -17.88 13.53
C GLU A 72 9.92 -16.40 13.70
N ALA A 73 11.05 -15.95 13.15
CA ALA A 73 11.47 -14.55 13.26
C ALA A 73 10.53 -13.60 12.50
N ILE A 74 10.02 -14.00 11.33
CA ILE A 74 9.03 -13.23 10.59
C ILE A 74 7.72 -13.17 11.36
N VAL A 75 7.21 -14.32 11.82
CA VAL A 75 5.96 -14.41 12.58
C VAL A 75 6.02 -13.56 13.86
N GLU A 76 7.12 -13.63 14.62
CA GLU A 76 7.28 -12.86 15.85
C GLU A 76 7.22 -11.34 15.59
N ARG A 77 7.97 -10.83 14.61
CA ARG A 77 7.95 -9.41 14.25
C ARG A 77 6.58 -8.97 13.74
N ALA A 78 5.96 -9.77 12.88
CA ALA A 78 4.65 -9.47 12.32
C ALA A 78 3.55 -9.42 13.38
N LEU A 79 3.51 -10.37 14.32
CA LEU A 79 2.55 -10.36 15.44
C LEU A 79 2.77 -9.15 16.35
N ARG A 80 4.04 -8.83 16.66
CA ARG A 80 4.36 -7.62 17.44
C ARG A 80 3.89 -6.35 16.74
N TYR A 81 4.03 -6.28 15.41
CA TYR A 81 3.48 -5.17 14.65
C TYR A 81 1.95 -5.12 14.69
N CYS A 82 1.28 -6.27 14.58
CA CYS A 82 -0.18 -6.35 14.71
C CYS A 82 -0.66 -5.81 16.07
N ASP A 83 0.03 -6.12 17.17
CA ASP A 83 -0.29 -5.59 18.50
C ASP A 83 -0.12 -4.07 18.54
N MET A 84 0.94 -3.52 17.91
CA MET A 84 1.13 -2.07 17.81
C MET A 84 0.02 -1.42 16.99
N ALA A 85 -0.38 -2.04 15.87
CA ALA A 85 -1.43 -1.55 14.97
C ALA A 85 -2.80 -1.49 15.68
N VAL A 86 -3.20 -2.58 16.34
CA VAL A 86 -4.46 -2.64 17.08
C VAL A 86 -4.50 -1.60 18.21
N ALA A 87 -3.39 -1.40 18.94
CA ALA A 87 -3.28 -0.38 19.97
C ALA A 87 -3.45 1.06 19.43
N ARG A 88 -3.34 1.27 18.11
CA ARG A 88 -3.56 2.53 17.40
C ARG A 88 -4.90 2.59 16.66
N GLY A 89 -5.76 1.58 16.82
CA GLY A 89 -7.05 1.50 16.15
C GLY A 89 -6.96 1.12 14.66
N LEU A 90 -5.84 0.57 14.21
CA LEU A 90 -5.65 0.03 12.87
C LEU A 90 -6.08 -1.44 12.86
N LEU A 91 -7.19 -1.74 12.19
CA LEU A 91 -7.81 -3.07 12.23
C LEU A 91 -7.89 -3.77 10.87
N ALA A 92 -7.42 -3.15 9.79
CA ALA A 92 -7.29 -3.81 8.50
C ALA A 92 -6.01 -3.36 7.80
N ILE A 93 -5.25 -4.29 7.25
CA ILE A 93 -3.94 -4.05 6.64
C ILE A 93 -3.84 -4.84 5.33
N ARG A 94 -3.42 -4.16 4.25
CA ARG A 94 -2.92 -4.82 3.04
C ARG A 94 -1.40 -4.84 3.09
N SER A 95 -0.83 -6.04 3.18
CA SER A 95 0.63 -6.22 3.24
C SER A 95 1.17 -6.91 1.99
N HIS A 96 2.17 -6.30 1.39
CA HIS A 96 2.96 -6.88 0.32
C HIS A 96 3.94 -7.90 0.91
N VAL A 97 3.95 -9.12 0.39
CA VAL A 97 4.84 -10.20 0.84
C VAL A 97 5.76 -10.62 -0.29
N ASP A 98 7.07 -10.63 -0.04
CA ASP A 98 8.08 -10.95 -1.05
C ASP A 98 7.97 -12.40 -1.55
N THR A 99 7.78 -12.55 -2.86
CA THR A 99 7.72 -13.84 -3.57
C THR A 99 8.97 -14.16 -4.37
N SER A 100 10.02 -13.34 -4.28
CA SER A 100 11.22 -13.50 -5.13
C SER A 100 12.03 -14.74 -4.79
N HIS A 101 11.99 -15.24 -3.53
CA HIS A 101 12.73 -16.44 -3.13
C HIS A 101 11.92 -17.71 -3.38
N PRO A 102 12.53 -18.78 -3.99
CA PRO A 102 11.81 -20.00 -4.35
C PRO A 102 11.18 -20.77 -3.18
N SER A 103 11.68 -20.60 -1.95
CA SER A 103 11.10 -21.25 -0.76
C SER A 103 9.74 -20.65 -0.39
N LEU A 104 9.44 -19.40 -0.78
CA LEU A 104 8.27 -18.65 -0.36
C LEU A 104 8.12 -18.62 1.18
N LEU A 105 9.24 -18.59 1.89
CA LEU A 105 9.24 -18.55 3.36
C LEU A 105 8.45 -17.37 3.94
N PRO A 106 8.60 -16.10 3.45
CA PRO A 106 7.79 -14.99 3.92
C PRO A 106 6.29 -15.21 3.71
N VAL A 107 5.91 -15.81 2.57
CA VAL A 107 4.50 -16.14 2.28
C VAL A 107 3.94 -17.12 3.29
N GLN A 108 4.66 -18.19 3.60
CA GLN A 108 4.25 -19.19 4.60
C GLN A 108 4.07 -18.54 5.97
N ALA A 109 5.03 -17.71 6.38
CA ALA A 109 5.00 -17.04 7.67
C ALA A 109 3.80 -16.05 7.77
N LEU A 110 3.55 -15.24 6.74
CA LEU A 110 2.45 -14.28 6.79
C LEU A 110 1.06 -14.93 6.61
N LEU A 111 0.95 -16.07 5.96
CA LEU A 111 -0.29 -16.86 5.96
C LEU A 111 -0.60 -17.42 7.36
N ASP A 112 0.43 -17.85 8.12
CA ASP A 112 0.27 -18.24 9.53
C ASP A 112 -0.17 -17.04 10.39
N VAL A 113 0.49 -15.89 10.25
CA VAL A 113 0.09 -14.64 10.92
C VAL A 113 -1.36 -14.28 10.59
N LYS A 114 -1.75 -14.30 9.32
CA LYS A 114 -3.12 -14.00 8.87
C LYS A 114 -4.15 -14.85 9.60
N GLN A 115 -3.91 -16.15 9.76
CA GLN A 115 -4.82 -17.04 10.49
C GLN A 115 -4.90 -16.68 11.99
N ARG A 116 -3.77 -16.34 12.61
CA ARG A 116 -3.71 -16.02 14.05
C ARG A 116 -4.40 -14.71 14.37
N VAL A 117 -4.28 -13.69 13.51
CA VAL A 117 -4.84 -12.35 13.75
C VAL A 117 -6.28 -12.21 13.29
N ALA A 118 -6.81 -13.14 12.48
CA ALA A 118 -8.16 -13.08 11.92
C ALA A 118 -9.31 -12.78 12.92
N PRO A 119 -9.24 -13.15 14.23
CA PRO A 119 -10.27 -12.79 15.17
C PRO A 119 -10.37 -11.28 15.49
N TYR A 120 -9.35 -10.48 15.19
CA TYR A 120 -9.30 -9.07 15.61
C TYR A 120 -8.67 -8.12 14.59
N LEU A 121 -8.08 -8.62 13.49
CA LEU A 121 -7.47 -7.80 12.46
C LEU A 121 -7.64 -8.47 11.08
N ASP A 122 -8.11 -7.70 10.10
CA ASP A 122 -8.20 -8.13 8.72
C ASP A 122 -6.85 -7.96 8.01
N LEU A 123 -6.19 -9.06 7.66
CA LEU A 123 -4.93 -9.05 6.93
C LEU A 123 -5.13 -9.56 5.50
N GLN A 124 -4.95 -8.66 4.53
CA GLN A 124 -4.95 -8.99 3.11
C GLN A 124 -3.51 -9.03 2.59
N LEU A 125 -3.11 -10.12 1.93
CA LEU A 125 -1.76 -10.31 1.43
C LEU A 125 -1.68 -10.09 -0.09
N VAL A 126 -0.63 -9.38 -0.52
CA VAL A 126 -0.29 -9.17 -1.94
C VAL A 126 0.93 -10.00 -2.29
N ALA A 127 0.85 -10.83 -3.32
CA ALA A 127 2.00 -11.57 -3.84
C ALA A 127 2.95 -10.58 -4.55
N PHE A 128 4.00 -10.14 -3.86
CA PHE A 128 4.87 -9.07 -4.30
C PHE A 128 6.20 -9.59 -4.83
N PRO A 129 6.47 -9.47 -6.13
CA PRO A 129 7.72 -9.92 -6.74
C PRO A 129 8.80 -8.82 -6.58
N GLN A 130 9.37 -8.66 -5.38
CA GLN A 130 10.34 -7.61 -5.04
C GLN A 130 11.47 -7.44 -6.05
N ASP A 131 11.94 -8.54 -6.64
CA ASP A 131 13.06 -8.52 -7.60
C ASP A 131 12.59 -8.49 -9.06
N GLY A 132 11.29 -8.24 -9.32
CA GLY A 132 10.64 -8.25 -10.63
C GLY A 132 10.18 -9.64 -11.08
N VAL A 133 9.15 -9.71 -11.93
CA VAL A 133 8.65 -10.99 -12.46
C VAL A 133 9.39 -11.45 -13.70
N LEU A 134 9.86 -10.53 -14.52
CA LEU A 134 10.63 -10.81 -15.73
C LEU A 134 12.14 -10.70 -15.49
N ARG A 135 12.53 -9.82 -14.57
CA ARG A 135 13.92 -9.63 -14.18
C ARG A 135 14.48 -10.80 -13.37
N ALA A 136 13.71 -11.32 -12.42
CA ALA A 136 14.13 -12.41 -11.52
C ALA A 136 13.84 -13.78 -12.15
N PRO A 137 14.81 -14.69 -12.18
CA PRO A 137 14.57 -16.07 -12.62
C PRO A 137 13.48 -16.74 -11.79
N GLY A 138 12.43 -17.27 -12.45
CA GLY A 138 11.30 -17.91 -11.78
C GLY A 138 10.34 -16.97 -11.04
N GLY A 139 10.47 -15.65 -11.19
CA GLY A 139 9.65 -14.66 -10.48
C GLY A 139 8.15 -14.85 -10.70
N LEU A 140 7.73 -15.07 -11.95
CA LEU A 140 6.31 -15.29 -12.29
C LEU A 140 5.80 -16.63 -11.71
N ASP A 141 6.59 -17.69 -11.75
CA ASP A 141 6.18 -19.00 -11.22
C ASP A 141 6.06 -18.96 -9.69
N ASN A 142 6.99 -18.30 -9.01
CA ASN A 142 6.89 -18.08 -7.57
C ASN A 142 5.66 -17.29 -7.18
N LEU A 143 5.34 -16.21 -7.91
CA LEU A 143 4.14 -15.41 -7.68
C LEU A 143 2.87 -16.26 -7.86
N LYS A 144 2.78 -17.05 -8.93
CA LYS A 144 1.66 -17.99 -9.16
C LYS A 144 1.50 -18.97 -8.01
N ARG A 145 2.61 -19.57 -7.54
CA ARG A 145 2.62 -20.48 -6.39
C ARG A 145 2.14 -19.79 -5.11
N ALA A 146 2.55 -18.55 -4.85
CA ALA A 146 2.07 -17.78 -3.70
C ALA A 146 0.56 -17.57 -3.75
N LEU A 147 0.01 -17.27 -4.93
CA LEU A 147 -1.44 -17.16 -5.13
C LEU A 147 -2.16 -18.50 -4.91
N ASP A 148 -1.55 -19.63 -5.33
CA ASP A 148 -2.09 -20.98 -5.11
C ASP A 148 -2.07 -21.37 -3.62
N MET A 149 -1.14 -20.81 -2.83
CA MET A 149 -1.09 -20.97 -1.37
C MET A 149 -2.16 -20.18 -0.63
N GLY A 150 -2.86 -19.25 -1.28
CA GLY A 150 -3.95 -18.48 -0.68
C GLY A 150 -3.68 -16.98 -0.50
N VAL A 151 -2.62 -16.44 -1.11
CA VAL A 151 -2.41 -14.99 -1.17
C VAL A 151 -3.52 -14.32 -1.96
N ASP A 152 -4.00 -13.17 -1.49
CA ASP A 152 -5.27 -12.57 -1.91
C ASP A 152 -5.18 -11.77 -3.21
N VAL A 153 -4.08 -11.04 -3.41
CA VAL A 153 -3.94 -9.97 -4.42
C VAL A 153 -2.70 -10.21 -5.27
N VAL A 154 -2.77 -9.89 -6.56
CA VAL A 154 -1.63 -9.93 -7.48
C VAL A 154 -0.83 -8.63 -7.34
N GLY A 155 0.44 -8.74 -6.99
CA GLY A 155 1.38 -7.63 -6.91
C GLY A 155 2.22 -7.44 -8.16
N GLY A 156 3.03 -6.38 -8.18
CA GLY A 156 3.98 -6.10 -9.26
C GLY A 156 4.91 -4.95 -8.89
N ILE A 157 6.01 -4.82 -9.63
CA ILE A 157 6.98 -3.74 -9.51
C ILE A 157 7.57 -3.38 -10.89
N PRO A 158 6.75 -2.84 -11.82
CA PRO A 158 7.14 -2.67 -13.22
C PRO A 158 8.34 -1.75 -13.42
N HIS A 159 8.51 -0.72 -12.58
CA HIS A 159 9.64 0.21 -12.67
C HIS A 159 10.98 -0.42 -12.27
N PHE A 160 10.97 -1.60 -11.65
CA PHE A 160 12.18 -2.34 -11.28
C PHE A 160 12.56 -3.43 -12.31
N GLU A 161 11.73 -3.65 -13.33
CA GLU A 161 12.14 -4.48 -14.48
C GLU A 161 13.31 -3.82 -15.23
N ARG A 162 14.01 -4.58 -16.08
CA ARG A 162 15.26 -4.09 -16.73
C ARG A 162 15.06 -2.95 -17.71
N THR A 163 13.89 -2.87 -18.34
CA THR A 163 13.55 -1.84 -19.34
C THR A 163 12.10 -1.42 -19.20
N MET A 164 11.76 -0.22 -19.71
CA MET A 164 10.39 0.27 -19.76
C MET A 164 9.45 -0.70 -20.48
N ALA A 165 9.92 -1.34 -21.56
CA ALA A 165 9.15 -2.34 -22.29
C ALA A 165 8.85 -3.58 -21.45
N GLN A 166 9.84 -4.09 -20.70
CA GLN A 166 9.62 -5.20 -19.78
C GLN A 166 8.70 -4.82 -18.62
N GLY A 167 8.80 -3.58 -18.10
CA GLY A 167 7.87 -3.07 -17.12
C GLY A 167 6.42 -3.07 -17.62
N ALA A 168 6.19 -2.56 -18.81
CA ALA A 168 4.86 -2.57 -19.44
C ALA A 168 4.36 -4.01 -19.70
N GLU A 169 5.23 -4.92 -20.12
CA GLU A 169 4.89 -6.33 -20.32
C GLU A 169 4.55 -7.01 -18.98
N SER A 170 5.29 -6.74 -17.90
CA SER A 170 5.00 -7.27 -16.57
C SER A 170 3.62 -6.83 -16.08
N VAL A 171 3.24 -5.56 -16.29
CA VAL A 171 1.89 -5.05 -15.99
C VAL A 171 0.83 -5.85 -16.73
N LYS A 172 1.00 -6.05 -18.03
CA LYS A 172 0.05 -6.82 -18.84
C LYS A 172 -0.12 -8.25 -18.32
N ILE A 173 0.99 -8.98 -18.14
CA ILE A 173 0.98 -10.38 -17.66
C ILE A 173 0.27 -10.49 -16.30
N LEU A 174 0.56 -9.57 -15.37
CA LEU A 174 0.00 -9.62 -14.02
C LEU A 174 -1.48 -9.22 -13.97
N CYS A 175 -1.91 -8.26 -14.79
CA CYS A 175 -3.33 -7.93 -14.93
C CYS A 175 -4.13 -9.08 -15.58
N GLU A 176 -3.58 -9.74 -16.60
CA GLU A 176 -4.19 -10.93 -17.21
C GLU A 176 -4.31 -12.07 -16.21
N LEU A 177 -3.26 -12.34 -15.42
CA LEU A 177 -3.29 -13.34 -14.35
C LEU A 177 -4.35 -13.01 -13.28
N ALA A 178 -4.49 -11.75 -12.90
CA ALA A 178 -5.50 -11.32 -11.94
C ALA A 178 -6.92 -11.48 -12.49
N ALA A 179 -7.15 -11.14 -13.76
CA ALA A 179 -8.43 -11.32 -14.44
C ALA A 179 -8.81 -12.80 -14.51
N GLU A 180 -7.88 -13.67 -14.93
CA GLU A 180 -8.05 -15.12 -15.01
C GLU A 180 -8.43 -15.73 -13.66
N ARG A 181 -7.82 -15.27 -12.57
CA ARG A 181 -8.02 -15.79 -11.22
C ARG A 181 -9.10 -15.05 -10.41
N GLY A 182 -9.77 -14.04 -10.98
CA GLY A 182 -10.77 -13.24 -10.30
C GLY A 182 -10.22 -12.41 -9.13
N LYS A 183 -8.92 -12.12 -9.12
CA LYS A 183 -8.23 -11.40 -8.04
C LYS A 183 -8.15 -9.89 -8.29
N ARG A 184 -7.84 -9.14 -7.23
CA ARG A 184 -7.44 -7.72 -7.29
C ARG A 184 -5.96 -7.62 -7.69
N VAL A 185 -5.57 -6.41 -8.07
CA VAL A 185 -4.17 -6.05 -8.37
C VAL A 185 -3.75 -4.90 -7.47
N ASP A 186 -2.52 -4.94 -6.96
CA ASP A 186 -1.86 -3.81 -6.30
C ASP A 186 -0.38 -3.81 -6.63
N MET A 187 0.06 -2.82 -7.41
CA MET A 187 1.44 -2.76 -7.89
C MET A 187 2.19 -1.58 -7.26
N HIS A 188 3.42 -1.80 -6.80
CA HIS A 188 4.41 -0.73 -6.66
C HIS A 188 4.65 -0.16 -8.05
N CYS A 189 3.97 0.92 -8.39
CA CYS A 189 3.96 1.45 -9.74
C CYS A 189 4.69 2.79 -9.76
N ASP A 190 5.71 2.89 -10.62
CA ASP A 190 6.42 4.14 -10.86
C ASP A 190 6.95 4.83 -9.58
N GLU A 191 7.48 4.03 -8.63
CA GLU A 191 8.17 4.54 -7.44
C GLU A 191 9.58 5.03 -7.81
N SER A 192 9.62 6.15 -8.49
CA SER A 192 10.82 6.72 -9.06
C SER A 192 10.69 8.23 -9.19
N ASP A 193 11.84 8.93 -9.19
CA ASP A 193 11.93 10.35 -9.54
C ASP A 193 11.93 10.59 -11.07
N ASP A 194 12.06 9.52 -11.87
CA ASP A 194 12.11 9.62 -13.34
C ASP A 194 10.71 9.90 -13.93
N PRO A 195 10.48 11.08 -14.57
CA PRO A 195 9.19 11.39 -15.20
C PRO A 195 8.86 10.51 -16.41
N HIS A 196 9.81 9.71 -16.89
CA HIS A 196 9.60 8.75 -17.97
C HIS A 196 9.19 7.37 -17.48
N SER A 197 9.21 7.10 -16.17
CA SER A 197 8.56 5.93 -15.59
C SER A 197 7.04 6.13 -15.63
N ARG A 198 6.37 5.45 -16.57
CA ARG A 198 4.97 5.71 -16.98
C ARG A 198 4.15 4.42 -17.06
N HIS A 199 4.47 3.44 -16.23
CA HIS A 199 3.76 2.15 -16.23
C HIS A 199 2.32 2.28 -15.75
N VAL A 200 2.00 3.35 -14.99
CA VAL A 200 0.63 3.68 -14.61
C VAL A 200 -0.30 3.90 -15.82
N GLU A 201 0.23 4.41 -16.94
CA GLU A 201 -0.53 4.52 -18.21
C GLU A 201 -0.91 3.13 -18.74
N THR A 202 0.04 2.19 -18.71
CA THR A 202 -0.20 0.78 -19.07
C THR A 202 -1.17 0.12 -18.10
N LEU A 203 -1.02 0.38 -16.79
CA LEU A 203 -1.89 -0.18 -15.75
C LEU A 203 -3.34 0.27 -15.94
N ALA A 204 -3.58 1.54 -16.22
CA ALA A 204 -4.91 2.07 -16.52
C ALA A 204 -5.51 1.45 -17.80
N PHE A 205 -4.71 1.32 -18.86
CA PHE A 205 -5.13 0.69 -20.10
C PHE A 205 -5.51 -0.79 -19.93
N GLU A 206 -4.66 -1.56 -19.23
CA GLU A 206 -4.93 -2.99 -18.97
C GLU A 206 -6.14 -3.19 -18.06
N THR A 207 -6.37 -2.28 -17.11
CA THR A 207 -7.56 -2.28 -16.26
C THR A 207 -8.83 -2.16 -17.09
N GLN A 208 -8.88 -1.23 -18.04
CA GLN A 208 -10.02 -1.08 -18.96
C GLN A 208 -10.16 -2.27 -19.88
N ARG A 209 -9.05 -2.70 -20.53
CA ARG A 209 -9.05 -3.82 -21.48
C ARG A 209 -9.60 -5.11 -20.88
N LEU A 210 -9.32 -5.36 -19.61
CA LEU A 210 -9.71 -6.60 -18.91
C LEU A 210 -10.96 -6.45 -18.04
N GLY A 211 -11.60 -5.27 -18.01
CA GLY A 211 -12.79 -5.03 -17.19
C GLY A 211 -12.51 -5.12 -15.67
N LEU A 212 -11.34 -4.72 -15.24
CA LEU A 212 -10.90 -4.77 -13.83
C LEU A 212 -11.21 -3.49 -13.04
N HIS A 213 -12.14 -2.63 -13.51
CA HIS A 213 -12.52 -1.38 -12.87
C HIS A 213 -12.78 -1.55 -11.36
N GLY A 214 -12.20 -0.66 -10.55
CA GLY A 214 -12.32 -0.70 -9.09
C GLY A 214 -11.60 -1.86 -8.40
N ARG A 215 -10.84 -2.68 -9.13
CA ARG A 215 -10.07 -3.82 -8.60
C ARG A 215 -8.55 -3.69 -8.76
N VAL A 216 -8.07 -2.61 -9.35
CA VAL A 216 -6.66 -2.36 -9.62
C VAL A 216 -6.20 -1.13 -8.87
N THR A 217 -5.08 -1.23 -8.19
CA THR A 217 -4.42 -0.17 -7.42
C THR A 217 -3.01 0.06 -7.94
N GLY A 218 -2.65 1.32 -8.15
CA GLY A 218 -1.27 1.75 -8.33
C GLY A 218 -0.76 2.38 -7.04
N SER A 219 0.24 1.76 -6.42
CA SER A 219 0.86 2.27 -5.20
C SER A 219 2.09 3.10 -5.52
N HIS A 220 2.36 4.14 -4.71
CA HIS A 220 3.39 5.18 -4.84
C HIS A 220 3.11 6.19 -5.95
N LEU A 221 3.22 5.83 -7.22
CA LEU A 221 3.09 6.72 -8.40
C LEU A 221 3.94 7.99 -8.30
N THR A 222 5.12 7.91 -7.65
CA THR A 222 5.93 9.09 -7.34
C THR A 222 6.47 9.79 -8.59
N SER A 223 6.67 9.06 -9.70
CA SER A 223 7.10 9.65 -10.95
C SER A 223 6.15 10.75 -11.46
N MET A 224 4.85 10.67 -11.12
CA MET A 224 3.85 11.70 -11.47
C MET A 224 4.20 13.08 -10.90
N HIS A 225 4.91 13.13 -9.77
CA HIS A 225 5.43 14.38 -9.20
C HIS A 225 6.33 15.15 -10.18
N SER A 226 7.09 14.44 -10.99
CA SER A 226 8.07 14.98 -11.94
C SER A 226 7.55 15.05 -13.38
N MET A 227 6.38 14.48 -13.67
CA MET A 227 5.81 14.48 -15.02
C MET A 227 5.37 15.88 -15.46
N ASP A 228 5.48 16.13 -16.75
CA ASP A 228 4.98 17.35 -17.38
C ASP A 228 3.46 17.49 -17.24
N ASN A 229 3.00 18.72 -16.99
CA ASN A 229 1.58 18.99 -16.77
C ASN A 229 0.69 18.65 -17.96
N TYR A 230 1.19 18.82 -19.19
CA TYR A 230 0.44 18.44 -20.40
C TYR A 230 0.21 16.94 -20.46
N TYR A 231 1.25 16.14 -20.17
CA TYR A 231 1.10 14.69 -20.11
C TYR A 231 0.13 14.25 -19.01
N VAL A 232 0.24 14.84 -17.81
CA VAL A 232 -0.64 14.55 -16.68
C VAL A 232 -2.09 14.90 -16.98
N SER A 233 -2.37 15.97 -17.73
CA SER A 233 -3.73 16.33 -18.15
C SER A 233 -4.41 15.26 -19.03
N LYS A 234 -3.64 14.41 -19.70
CA LYS A 234 -4.11 13.24 -20.44
C LYS A 234 -4.19 11.99 -19.57
N LEU A 235 -3.21 11.82 -18.66
CA LEU A 235 -3.07 10.61 -17.84
C LEU A 235 -4.18 10.49 -16.78
N ILE A 236 -4.47 11.57 -16.06
CA ILE A 236 -5.48 11.54 -14.99
C ILE A 236 -6.87 11.14 -15.50
N PRO A 237 -7.40 11.68 -16.62
CA PRO A 237 -8.65 11.18 -17.20
C PRO A 237 -8.62 9.68 -17.53
N LEU A 238 -7.52 9.17 -18.10
CA LEU A 238 -7.36 7.75 -18.40
C LEU A 238 -7.44 6.89 -17.12
N MET A 239 -6.79 7.32 -16.04
CA MET A 239 -6.84 6.66 -14.74
C MET A 239 -8.25 6.67 -14.15
N ALA A 240 -8.97 7.80 -14.26
CA ALA A 240 -10.34 7.95 -13.78
C ALA A 240 -11.32 7.07 -14.57
N GLU A 241 -11.19 7.00 -15.91
CA GLU A 241 -11.99 6.11 -16.76
C GLU A 241 -11.77 4.64 -16.42
N ALA A 242 -10.56 4.28 -15.97
CA ALA A 242 -10.24 2.94 -15.50
C ALA A 242 -10.76 2.63 -14.09
N ASP A 243 -11.29 3.61 -13.36
CA ASP A 243 -11.58 3.51 -11.92
C ASP A 243 -10.38 2.93 -11.15
N LEU A 244 -9.20 3.51 -11.43
CA LEU A 244 -7.94 3.06 -10.82
C LEU A 244 -7.83 3.58 -9.40
N GLY A 245 -7.59 2.69 -8.44
CA GLY A 245 -7.23 3.05 -7.07
C GLY A 245 -5.79 3.56 -6.99
N VAL A 246 -5.52 4.47 -6.06
CA VAL A 246 -4.17 4.99 -5.82
C VAL A 246 -3.85 4.90 -4.33
N VAL A 247 -2.64 4.42 -3.99
CA VAL A 247 -2.10 4.52 -2.63
C VAL A 247 -0.83 5.37 -2.66
N ALA A 248 -0.87 6.50 -1.98
CA ALA A 248 0.32 7.28 -1.70
C ALA A 248 0.87 6.89 -0.32
N ASN A 249 2.19 6.84 -0.20
CA ASN A 249 2.88 6.47 1.04
C ASN A 249 3.70 7.67 1.56
N PRO A 250 3.05 8.70 2.19
CA PRO A 250 3.67 9.99 2.41
C PRO A 250 4.99 9.94 3.19
N LEU A 251 5.06 9.09 4.23
CA LEU A 251 6.25 8.95 5.08
C LEU A 251 7.44 8.41 4.30
N ILE A 252 7.20 7.36 3.52
CA ILE A 252 8.25 6.70 2.77
C ILE A 252 8.61 7.47 1.49
N ASN A 253 7.62 8.00 0.78
CA ASN A 253 7.88 8.73 -0.47
C ASN A 253 8.73 9.98 -0.23
N ILE A 254 8.44 10.79 0.81
CA ILE A 254 9.27 11.96 1.13
C ILE A 254 10.66 11.57 1.62
N THR A 255 10.83 10.38 2.16
CA THR A 255 12.12 9.87 2.65
C THR A 255 12.98 9.35 1.52
N LEU A 256 12.42 8.58 0.59
CA LEU A 256 13.18 7.88 -0.46
C LEU A 256 13.35 8.70 -1.74
N GLN A 257 12.40 9.58 -2.08
CA GLN A 257 12.44 10.37 -3.30
C GLN A 257 13.29 11.65 -3.15
N GLY A 258 13.71 12.24 -4.27
CA GLY A 258 14.53 13.46 -4.28
C GLY A 258 15.95 13.28 -3.77
N ARG A 259 16.46 12.05 -3.67
CA ARG A 259 17.82 11.78 -3.16
C ARG A 259 18.92 12.28 -4.10
N HIS A 260 18.62 12.33 -5.40
CA HIS A 260 19.54 12.87 -6.42
C HIS A 260 19.38 14.38 -6.64
N ASP A 261 18.39 15.02 -6.02
CA ASP A 261 18.21 16.46 -6.12
C ASP A 261 19.24 17.20 -5.27
N THR A 262 19.67 18.36 -5.76
CA THR A 262 20.44 19.35 -4.97
C THR A 262 19.46 20.26 -4.22
N TYR A 263 19.20 21.48 -4.70
CA TYR A 263 18.20 22.40 -4.20
C TYR A 263 17.57 23.17 -5.37
N PRO A 264 16.24 23.40 -5.36
CA PRO A 264 15.27 22.89 -4.38
C PRO A 264 15.03 21.39 -4.52
N LYS A 265 14.82 20.69 -3.37
CA LYS A 265 14.40 19.29 -3.38
C LYS A 265 12.93 19.16 -3.68
N ARG A 266 12.55 18.15 -4.49
CA ARG A 266 11.16 17.81 -4.75
C ARG A 266 10.51 17.19 -3.50
N ARG A 267 9.18 17.22 -3.44
CA ARG A 267 8.42 16.64 -2.30
C ARG A 267 8.29 15.12 -2.35
N GLY A 268 8.47 14.52 -3.52
CA GLY A 268 8.53 13.07 -3.69
C GLY A 268 7.22 12.29 -3.61
N MET A 269 6.08 12.94 -3.36
CA MET A 269 4.77 12.29 -3.30
C MET A 269 3.99 12.53 -4.62
N THR A 270 3.18 11.56 -5.04
CA THR A 270 2.28 11.69 -6.19
C THR A 270 1.31 12.87 -6.07
N ARG A 271 0.59 13.20 -7.14
CA ARG A 271 -0.31 14.37 -7.25
C ARG A 271 -1.66 14.16 -6.56
N VAL A 272 -1.66 13.86 -5.26
CA VAL A 272 -2.85 13.50 -4.46
C VAL A 272 -4.01 14.48 -4.63
N PRO A 273 -3.84 15.82 -4.49
CA PRO A 273 -4.97 16.74 -4.66
C PRO A 273 -5.61 16.69 -6.05
N GLU A 274 -4.78 16.58 -7.10
CA GLU A 274 -5.27 16.53 -8.49
C GLU A 274 -6.01 15.22 -8.77
N LEU A 275 -5.51 14.09 -8.26
CA LEU A 275 -6.14 12.78 -8.37
C LEU A 275 -7.50 12.73 -7.65
N MET A 276 -7.56 13.23 -6.42
CA MET A 276 -8.82 13.33 -5.65
C MET A 276 -9.82 14.26 -6.33
N ALA A 277 -9.37 15.41 -6.86
CA ALA A 277 -10.22 16.34 -7.61
C ALA A 277 -10.80 15.73 -8.89
N ALA A 278 -10.10 14.78 -9.50
CA ALA A 278 -10.58 14.00 -10.65
C ALA A 278 -11.49 12.82 -10.27
N GLY A 279 -11.78 12.63 -8.98
CA GLY A 279 -12.69 11.60 -8.49
C GLY A 279 -12.05 10.23 -8.26
N LEU A 280 -10.73 10.09 -8.37
CA LEU A 280 -10.05 8.83 -8.05
C LEU A 280 -10.10 8.57 -6.54
N THR A 281 -10.23 7.30 -6.18
CA THR A 281 -10.07 6.86 -4.79
C THR A 281 -8.59 6.84 -4.43
N VAL A 282 -8.15 7.78 -3.59
CA VAL A 282 -6.78 7.87 -3.10
C VAL A 282 -6.73 7.52 -1.63
N ALA A 283 -5.90 6.54 -1.26
CA ALA A 283 -5.60 6.16 0.12
C ALA A 283 -4.16 6.54 0.50
N PHE A 284 -3.88 6.59 1.79
CA PHE A 284 -2.53 6.64 2.32
C PHE A 284 -2.17 5.30 2.96
N GLY A 285 -0.94 4.84 2.71
CA GLY A 285 -0.31 3.72 3.38
C GLY A 285 0.80 4.19 4.32
N HIS A 286 1.09 3.36 5.33
CA HIS A 286 2.26 3.58 6.19
C HIS A 286 3.53 3.06 5.52
N ASP A 287 3.40 1.99 4.73
CA ASP A 287 4.42 1.31 3.94
C ASP A 287 5.44 0.55 4.80
N CYS A 288 6.28 1.28 5.54
CA CYS A 288 7.41 0.73 6.28
C CYS A 288 7.38 1.18 7.75
N VAL A 289 7.78 0.29 8.66
CA VAL A 289 8.01 0.59 10.09
C VAL A 289 9.26 -0.12 10.55
N LEU A 290 10.31 0.65 10.88
CA LEU A 290 11.58 0.13 11.41
C LEU A 290 12.13 -1.05 10.58
N ASP A 291 12.32 -0.83 9.29
CA ASP A 291 12.77 -1.84 8.33
C ASP A 291 13.98 -1.35 7.49
N PRO A 292 14.45 -2.11 6.48
CA PRO A 292 15.60 -1.70 5.65
C PRO A 292 15.44 -0.39 4.88
N TRP A 293 14.21 0.07 4.63
CA TRP A 293 13.94 1.31 3.89
C TRP A 293 13.67 2.50 4.80
N TYR A 294 13.15 2.26 6.01
CA TYR A 294 12.69 3.32 6.89
C TYR A 294 13.00 3.07 8.37
N SER A 295 13.74 3.99 8.97
CA SER A 295 14.13 3.94 10.39
C SER A 295 13.08 4.45 11.37
N GLY A 296 11.94 4.89 10.86
CA GLY A 296 10.82 5.47 11.65
C GLY A 296 9.55 4.63 11.55
N GLY A 297 8.44 5.29 11.83
CA GLY A 297 7.11 4.71 11.77
C GLY A 297 6.62 4.17 13.11
N SER A 298 5.30 4.11 13.27
CA SER A 298 4.66 3.84 14.56
C SER A 298 3.39 3.00 14.49
N ALA A 299 2.99 2.51 13.31
CA ALA A 299 1.70 1.89 13.04
C ALA A 299 0.48 2.83 13.29
N ASP A 300 0.70 4.14 13.35
CA ASP A 300 -0.34 5.15 13.55
C ASP A 300 -0.72 5.77 12.19
N MET A 301 -1.90 5.46 11.68
CA MET A 301 -2.37 6.00 10.39
C MET A 301 -2.61 7.50 10.41
N LEU A 302 -2.77 8.12 11.58
CA LEU A 302 -2.82 9.58 11.69
C LEU A 302 -1.44 10.22 11.43
N GLU A 303 -0.35 9.51 11.67
CA GLU A 303 1.00 9.96 11.26
C GLU A 303 1.11 10.03 9.73
N ALA A 304 0.62 9.00 9.02
CA ALA A 304 0.56 9.00 7.57
C ALA A 304 -0.36 10.12 7.03
N ALA A 305 -1.56 10.29 7.62
CA ALA A 305 -2.48 11.35 7.26
C ALA A 305 -1.89 12.76 7.50
N HIS A 306 -1.22 12.96 8.63
CA HIS A 306 -0.55 14.21 8.98
C HIS A 306 0.56 14.56 7.98
N MET A 307 1.39 13.59 7.62
CA MET A 307 2.44 13.80 6.61
C MET A 307 1.82 14.10 5.23
N GLY A 308 0.80 13.33 4.82
CA GLY A 308 0.08 13.54 3.56
C GLY A 308 -0.55 14.93 3.45
N LEU A 309 -1.15 15.40 4.54
CA LEU A 309 -1.72 16.75 4.64
C LEU A 309 -0.68 17.84 4.37
N HIS A 310 0.50 17.73 4.97
CA HIS A 310 1.57 18.73 4.83
C HIS A 310 2.25 18.66 3.46
N VAL A 311 2.62 17.46 3.01
CA VAL A 311 3.27 17.26 1.71
C VAL A 311 2.32 17.61 0.55
N GLY A 312 1.05 17.24 0.66
CA GLY A 312 -0.01 17.56 -0.31
C GLY A 312 -0.55 18.99 -0.22
N GLN A 313 -0.12 19.79 0.81
CA GLN A 313 -0.66 21.14 1.08
C GLN A 313 -2.20 21.17 1.24
N MET A 314 -2.74 20.16 1.94
CA MET A 314 -4.18 19.91 2.10
C MET A 314 -4.72 20.44 3.44
N THR A 315 -4.28 21.63 3.88
CA THR A 315 -4.56 22.19 5.22
C THR A 315 -5.93 22.86 5.36
N SER A 316 -6.75 22.90 4.31
CA SER A 316 -8.14 23.37 4.40
C SER A 316 -9.01 22.34 5.15
N GLN A 317 -10.20 22.75 5.67
CA GLN A 317 -11.14 21.81 6.29
C GLN A 317 -11.50 20.63 5.38
N ALA A 318 -11.73 20.90 4.09
CA ALA A 318 -11.99 19.85 3.10
C ALA A 318 -10.78 18.94 2.92
N GLY A 319 -9.58 19.50 2.82
CA GLY A 319 -8.33 18.74 2.69
C GLY A 319 -8.03 17.89 3.93
N MET A 320 -8.26 18.41 5.15
CA MET A 320 -8.13 17.60 6.38
C MET A 320 -9.08 16.42 6.40
N ARG A 321 -10.34 16.61 5.97
CA ARG A 321 -11.32 15.51 5.84
C ARG A 321 -10.85 14.49 4.81
N GLN A 322 -10.40 14.93 3.64
CA GLN A 322 -9.86 14.04 2.60
C GLN A 322 -8.66 13.23 3.09
N CYS A 323 -7.75 13.83 3.89
CA CYS A 323 -6.64 13.09 4.49
C CYS A 323 -7.10 12.06 5.52
N PHE A 324 -8.18 12.35 6.28
CA PHE A 324 -8.77 11.39 7.20
C PHE A 324 -9.48 10.25 6.45
N ASP A 325 -10.22 10.56 5.39
CA ASP A 325 -10.85 9.57 4.51
C ASP A 325 -9.81 8.68 3.84
N ALA A 326 -8.62 9.22 3.54
CA ALA A 326 -7.51 8.48 2.95
C ALA A 326 -6.86 7.42 3.86
N VAL A 327 -7.16 7.44 5.17
CA VAL A 327 -6.70 6.42 6.15
C VAL A 327 -7.86 5.63 6.77
N THR A 328 -9.08 5.83 6.28
CA THR A 328 -10.31 5.18 6.78
C THR A 328 -11.13 4.60 5.63
N VAL A 329 -12.05 5.38 5.06
CA VAL A 329 -13.03 4.87 4.08
C VAL A 329 -12.43 4.58 2.70
N ASN A 330 -11.44 5.36 2.25
CA ASN A 330 -10.82 5.13 0.95
C ASN A 330 -10.01 3.83 0.90
N PRO A 331 -9.10 3.54 1.86
CA PRO A 331 -8.40 2.26 1.86
C PRO A 331 -9.34 1.08 2.07
N ALA A 332 -10.40 1.20 2.88
CA ALA A 332 -11.41 0.15 3.02
C ALA A 332 -12.07 -0.19 1.68
N ARG A 333 -12.38 0.83 0.84
CA ARG A 333 -12.89 0.63 -0.52
C ARG A 333 -11.87 -0.08 -1.41
N LEU A 334 -10.60 0.33 -1.38
CA LEU A 334 -9.52 -0.27 -2.18
C LEU A 334 -9.27 -1.73 -1.79
N LEU A 335 -9.36 -2.06 -0.51
CA LEU A 335 -9.26 -3.44 -0.02
C LEU A 335 -10.51 -4.27 -0.38
N GLY A 336 -11.65 -3.61 -0.62
CA GLY A 336 -12.93 -4.27 -0.83
C GLY A 336 -13.52 -4.84 0.45
N LEU A 337 -13.33 -4.16 1.58
CA LEU A 337 -13.87 -4.58 2.88
C LEU A 337 -15.39 -4.44 2.89
N GLU A 338 -16.09 -5.55 3.14
CA GLU A 338 -17.52 -5.56 3.30
C GLU A 338 -17.93 -5.19 4.73
N GLY A 339 -18.97 -4.35 4.88
CA GLY A 339 -19.49 -3.95 6.18
C GLY A 339 -18.61 -2.98 6.97
N TYR A 340 -17.62 -2.36 6.32
CA TYR A 340 -16.79 -1.30 6.90
C TYR A 340 -17.51 0.06 6.81
N GLY A 341 -17.36 0.87 7.86
CA GLY A 341 -17.85 2.24 7.90
C GLY A 341 -19.06 2.44 8.81
N LEU A 342 -19.78 3.52 8.56
CA LEU A 342 -20.98 3.92 9.30
C LEU A 342 -22.25 3.43 8.62
#